data_83b762149095b8253cb54b59d0d6cdcf
#
_entry.id   83b762149095b8253cb54b59d0d6cdcf
#
_cell.length_a   1.000
_cell.length_b   1.000
_cell.length_c   1.000
_cell.angle_alpha   90.00
_cell.angle_beta   90.00
_cell.angle_gamma   90.00
#
_symmetry.space_group_name_H-M   'P 1'
#
loop_
_entity.id
_entity.type
_entity.pdbx_description
1 polymer ?
#
loop_
_entity_poly.entity_id
_entity_poly.type
_entity_poly.pdbx_seq_one_letter_code
_entity_poly.pdbx_strand_id
1 'polypeptide(L)'
;LYKAAQPDAQLAFNFDSSGTLQTQIESGAAADVFLSAAQKQMDALEADGFILEDTRKNLLTNKVVLIVPEGSALGLTGFEDVATEKVRLVSLGNADVPVGQYSQDIFTTLGLWDAVSAKASMGANVKEVLSQVQSGAVDCGVVYATDAMTATGAKVVAEAPEGSHKPVVYPCAVLKESANAEAAKAFLVYLASSDAVRAFEAVGFTMAAPEATPAP
;
A
#
# COMPACT_ATOMS: atom_id res chain seq x y z
N LEU A 1 -12.37 -14.05 -10.82
CA LEU A 1 -12.32 -13.60 -12.22
C LEU A 1 -11.27 -14.39 -13.01
N TYR A 2 -9.96 -14.36 -12.63
CA TYR A 2 -8.90 -15.06 -13.41
C TYR A 2 -9.18 -16.54 -13.63
N LYS A 3 -9.66 -17.27 -12.62
CA LYS A 3 -10.05 -18.69 -12.77
C LYS A 3 -11.20 -18.94 -13.76
N ALA A 4 -12.03 -17.92 -14.04
CA ALA A 4 -13.04 -18.04 -15.08
C ALA A 4 -12.43 -17.93 -16.49
N ALA A 5 -11.36 -17.14 -16.63
CA ALA A 5 -10.61 -17.01 -17.89
C ALA A 5 -9.57 -18.12 -18.09
N GLN A 6 -9.05 -18.69 -16.99
CA GLN A 6 -8.04 -19.73 -16.94
C GLN A 6 -8.44 -20.80 -15.90
N PRO A 7 -9.32 -21.74 -16.24
CA PRO A 7 -9.90 -22.70 -15.28
C PRO A 7 -8.87 -23.58 -14.56
N ASP A 8 -7.78 -23.90 -15.23
CA ASP A 8 -6.71 -24.78 -14.69
C ASP A 8 -5.72 -24.00 -13.79
N ALA A 9 -5.80 -22.66 -13.75
CA ALA A 9 -4.91 -21.87 -12.93
C ALA A 9 -5.19 -22.08 -11.43
N GLN A 10 -4.12 -22.40 -10.70
CA GLN A 10 -4.14 -22.43 -9.24
C GLN A 10 -3.50 -21.15 -8.70
N LEU A 11 -4.25 -20.40 -7.90
CA LEU A 11 -3.78 -19.18 -7.28
C LEU A 11 -3.72 -19.38 -5.77
N ALA A 12 -2.55 -19.11 -5.19
CA ALA A 12 -2.33 -18.98 -3.77
C ALA A 12 -1.88 -17.53 -3.48
N PHE A 13 -2.36 -16.95 -2.40
CA PHE A 13 -2.02 -15.59 -2.03
C PHE A 13 -1.39 -15.55 -0.64
N ASN A 14 -0.32 -14.77 -0.52
CA ASN A 14 0.28 -14.38 0.74
C ASN A 14 0.10 -12.86 0.90
N PHE A 15 -0.47 -12.43 2.00
CA PHE A 15 -0.78 -11.03 2.28
C PHE A 15 -0.08 -10.56 3.54
N ASP A 16 0.83 -9.59 3.37
CA ASP A 16 1.45 -8.87 4.48
C ASP A 16 1.94 -7.49 3.99
N SER A 17 2.66 -6.76 4.85
CA SER A 17 3.34 -5.53 4.41
C SER A 17 4.35 -5.85 3.31
N SER A 18 4.55 -4.90 2.38
CA SER A 18 5.50 -5.13 1.29
C SER A 18 6.92 -5.35 1.79
N GLY A 19 7.31 -4.75 2.93
CA GLY A 19 8.62 -4.99 3.55
C GLY A 19 8.75 -6.40 4.11
N THR A 20 7.71 -6.93 4.78
CA THR A 20 7.70 -8.31 5.26
C THR A 20 7.80 -9.30 4.09
N LEU A 21 7.01 -9.07 3.01
CA LEU A 21 7.04 -9.93 1.83
C LEU A 21 8.39 -9.85 1.10
N GLN A 22 9.00 -8.68 1.01
CA GLN A 22 10.36 -8.51 0.48
C GLN A 22 11.36 -9.38 1.26
N THR A 23 11.37 -9.29 2.59
CA THR A 23 12.25 -10.10 3.45
C THR A 23 12.02 -11.59 3.28
N GLN A 24 10.77 -12.03 3.10
CA GLN A 24 10.45 -13.42 2.82
C GLN A 24 11.03 -13.88 1.48
N ILE A 25 10.92 -13.06 0.42
CA ILE A 25 11.47 -13.35 -0.91
C ILE A 25 13.01 -13.44 -0.82
N GLU A 26 13.67 -12.49 -0.18
CA GLU A 26 15.13 -12.48 0.05
C GLU A 26 15.58 -13.69 0.85
N SER A 27 14.73 -14.21 1.74
CA SER A 27 14.96 -15.44 2.52
C SER A 27 14.64 -16.72 1.77
N GLY A 28 14.26 -16.65 0.48
CA GLY A 28 14.01 -17.82 -0.37
C GLY A 28 12.57 -18.35 -0.32
N ALA A 29 11.59 -17.54 0.09
CA ALA A 29 10.19 -17.94 0.00
C ALA A 29 9.78 -18.14 -1.45
N ALA A 30 9.17 -19.29 -1.76
CA ALA A 30 8.68 -19.60 -3.09
C ALA A 30 7.45 -18.72 -3.42
N ALA A 31 7.57 -17.89 -4.44
CA ALA A 31 6.48 -17.10 -4.98
C ALA A 31 6.72 -16.83 -6.48
N ASP A 32 5.66 -16.58 -7.23
CA ASP A 32 5.74 -16.36 -8.66
C ASP A 32 5.64 -14.87 -9.03
N VAL A 33 4.82 -14.12 -8.30
CA VAL A 33 4.56 -12.69 -8.53
C VAL A 33 4.67 -11.93 -7.23
N PHE A 34 5.34 -10.78 -7.27
CA PHE A 34 5.31 -9.80 -6.21
C PHE A 34 4.55 -8.56 -6.66
N LEU A 35 3.62 -8.09 -5.82
CA LEU A 35 2.93 -6.81 -5.96
C LEU A 35 3.21 -6.00 -4.72
N SER A 36 3.86 -4.86 -4.88
CA SER A 36 4.27 -3.99 -3.78
C SER A 36 3.36 -2.77 -3.68
N ALA A 37 3.12 -2.30 -2.46
CA ALA A 37 2.38 -1.06 -2.20
C ALA A 37 3.28 0.20 -2.24
N ALA A 38 4.57 0.05 -2.61
CA ALA A 38 5.49 1.15 -2.86
C ALA A 38 6.61 0.72 -3.80
N GLN A 39 7.23 1.68 -4.48
CA GLN A 39 8.36 1.44 -5.37
C GLN A 39 9.59 0.92 -4.62
N LYS A 40 9.87 1.43 -3.41
CA LYS A 40 11.07 1.13 -2.63
C LYS A 40 11.38 -0.37 -2.51
N GLN A 41 10.38 -1.18 -2.17
CA GLN A 41 10.56 -2.62 -1.99
C GLN A 41 10.78 -3.35 -3.31
N MET A 42 10.14 -2.89 -4.38
CA MET A 42 10.35 -3.40 -5.73
C MET A 42 11.74 -3.03 -6.24
N ASP A 43 12.19 -1.77 -6.01
CA ASP A 43 13.52 -1.30 -6.39
C ASP A 43 14.62 -2.12 -5.71
N ALA A 44 14.44 -2.45 -4.43
CA ALA A 44 15.38 -3.29 -3.69
C ALA A 44 15.48 -4.70 -4.30
N LEU A 45 14.34 -5.37 -4.51
CA LEU A 45 14.33 -6.71 -5.12
C LEU A 45 14.89 -6.72 -6.55
N GLU A 46 14.69 -5.64 -7.32
CA GLU A 46 15.25 -5.50 -8.66
C GLU A 46 16.77 -5.33 -8.60
N ALA A 47 17.26 -4.44 -7.73
CA ALA A 47 18.69 -4.19 -7.56
C ALA A 47 19.45 -5.46 -7.11
N ASP A 48 18.81 -6.28 -6.27
CA ASP A 48 19.36 -7.53 -5.76
C ASP A 48 19.10 -8.72 -6.70
N GLY A 49 18.46 -8.49 -7.86
CA GLY A 49 18.29 -9.47 -8.93
C GLY A 49 17.22 -10.54 -8.64
N PHE A 50 16.24 -10.25 -7.79
CA PHE A 50 15.14 -11.17 -7.44
C PHE A 50 13.96 -11.15 -8.42
N ILE A 51 13.89 -10.18 -9.36
CA ILE A 51 12.81 -10.08 -10.32
C ILE A 51 13.27 -10.29 -11.75
N LEU A 52 12.36 -10.65 -12.64
CA LEU A 52 12.57 -10.61 -14.09
C LEU A 52 12.33 -9.17 -14.55
N GLU A 53 13.41 -8.46 -14.94
CA GLU A 53 13.43 -7.03 -15.26
C GLU A 53 12.37 -6.62 -16.30
N ASP A 54 12.18 -7.44 -17.35
CA ASP A 54 11.22 -7.22 -18.44
C ASP A 54 9.74 -7.37 -18.01
N THR A 55 9.50 -7.78 -16.77
CA THR A 55 8.13 -7.99 -16.24
C THR A 55 7.66 -6.92 -15.29
N ARG A 56 8.58 -6.09 -14.78
CA ARG A 56 8.22 -4.99 -13.86
C ARG A 56 7.35 -3.97 -14.58
N LYS A 57 6.26 -3.58 -13.91
CA LYS A 57 5.38 -2.50 -14.37
C LYS A 57 4.65 -1.85 -13.19
N ASN A 58 4.32 -0.58 -13.33
CA ASN A 58 3.41 0.11 -12.44
C ASN A 58 1.97 -0.33 -12.78
N LEU A 59 1.28 -0.92 -11.82
CA LEU A 59 -0.05 -1.48 -12.05
C LEU A 59 -1.15 -0.55 -11.56
N LEU A 60 -1.06 -0.11 -10.30
CA LEU A 60 -2.11 0.65 -9.63
C LEU A 60 -1.56 1.90 -8.96
N THR A 61 -2.45 2.84 -8.68
CA THR A 61 -2.22 3.98 -7.80
C THR A 61 -3.25 3.99 -6.67
N ASN A 62 -2.91 4.68 -5.58
CA ASN A 62 -3.75 4.83 -4.40
C ASN A 62 -3.54 6.22 -3.78
N LYS A 63 -4.30 6.53 -2.72
CA LYS A 63 -4.15 7.75 -1.93
C LYS A 63 -3.90 7.39 -0.48
N VAL A 64 -3.17 8.25 0.22
CA VAL A 64 -2.99 8.17 1.68
C VAL A 64 -4.05 9.04 2.34
N VAL A 65 -4.70 8.50 3.36
CA VAL A 65 -5.79 9.17 4.07
C VAL A 65 -5.61 9.09 5.58
N LEU A 66 -6.06 10.13 6.26
CA LEU A 66 -6.24 10.17 7.71
C LEU A 66 -7.63 9.64 8.06
N ILE A 67 -7.69 8.68 8.94
CA ILE A 67 -8.93 8.10 9.44
C ILE A 67 -9.08 8.28 10.95
N VAL A 68 -10.31 8.32 11.39
CA VAL A 68 -10.69 8.32 12.82
C VAL A 68 -11.74 7.23 13.09
N PRO A 69 -11.95 6.79 14.33
CA PRO A 69 -13.12 5.99 14.69
C PRO A 69 -14.41 6.67 14.22
N GLU A 70 -15.39 5.92 13.73
CA GLU A 70 -16.62 6.47 13.14
C GLU A 70 -17.36 7.43 14.08
N GLY A 71 -17.39 7.12 15.39
CA GLY A 71 -17.99 7.94 16.43
C GLY A 71 -17.09 9.06 16.97
N SER A 72 -15.91 9.32 16.38
CA SER A 72 -14.98 10.34 16.88
C SER A 72 -15.58 11.74 16.85
N ALA A 73 -15.49 12.44 17.99
CA ALA A 73 -15.91 13.83 18.18
C ALA A 73 -14.72 14.82 18.19
N LEU A 74 -13.51 14.38 17.86
CA LEU A 74 -12.28 15.19 17.94
C LEU A 74 -12.23 16.36 16.96
N GLY A 75 -13.07 16.35 15.91
CA GLY A 75 -13.13 17.42 14.93
C GLY A 75 -11.83 17.60 14.17
N LEU A 76 -11.14 16.50 13.83
CA LEU A 76 -9.96 16.54 12.98
C LEU A 76 -10.39 16.85 11.54
N THR A 77 -9.64 17.72 10.87
CA THR A 77 -9.92 18.18 9.50
C THR A 77 -8.73 18.02 8.55
N GLY A 78 -7.54 17.75 9.08
CA GLY A 78 -6.31 17.62 8.32
C GLY A 78 -5.22 16.88 9.08
N PHE A 79 -4.13 16.64 8.38
CA PHE A 79 -2.95 15.98 8.94
C PHE A 79 -2.26 16.83 10.02
N GLU A 80 -2.38 18.15 9.92
CA GLU A 80 -1.83 19.09 10.89
C GLU A 80 -2.45 18.93 12.29
N ASP A 81 -3.72 18.59 12.35
CA ASP A 81 -4.44 18.34 13.62
C ASP A 81 -3.80 17.20 14.42
N VAL A 82 -3.13 16.24 13.74
CA VAL A 82 -2.51 15.10 14.39
C VAL A 82 -1.41 15.53 15.37
N ALA A 83 -0.68 16.62 15.07
CA ALA A 83 0.38 17.12 15.94
C ALA A 83 -0.15 17.88 17.18
N THR A 84 -1.45 18.23 17.21
CA THR A 84 -2.05 19.03 18.30
C THR A 84 -2.42 18.18 19.51
N GLU A 85 -2.85 18.84 20.59
CA GLU A 85 -3.35 18.17 21.81
C GLU A 85 -4.69 17.46 21.61
N LYS A 86 -5.40 17.66 20.48
CA LYS A 86 -6.61 16.92 20.13
C LYS A 86 -6.34 15.42 20.01
N VAL A 87 -5.14 15.05 19.54
CA VAL A 87 -4.71 13.67 19.34
C VAL A 87 -3.69 13.28 20.41
N ARG A 88 -3.99 12.26 21.18
CA ARG A 88 -3.10 11.70 22.20
C ARG A 88 -2.31 10.51 21.68
N LEU A 89 -2.92 9.72 20.80
CA LEU A 89 -2.31 8.53 20.21
C LEU A 89 -2.75 8.39 18.75
N VAL A 90 -1.79 8.22 17.86
CA VAL A 90 -2.00 7.98 16.42
C VAL A 90 -1.45 6.62 16.03
N SER A 91 -2.15 5.87 15.17
CA SER A 91 -1.61 4.64 14.59
C SER A 91 -0.98 4.91 13.22
N LEU A 92 0.27 4.49 13.07
CA LEU A 92 1.05 4.57 11.83
C LEU A 92 1.65 3.20 11.49
N GLY A 93 1.91 2.92 10.22
CA GLY A 93 2.75 1.80 9.86
C GLY A 93 4.19 2.00 10.36
N ASN A 94 4.90 0.93 10.70
CA ASN A 94 6.32 1.01 11.02
C ASN A 94 7.16 1.29 9.75
N ALA A 95 8.48 1.40 9.88
CA ALA A 95 9.39 1.77 8.78
C ALA A 95 9.43 0.76 7.62
N ASP A 96 9.01 -0.49 7.84
CA ASP A 96 8.95 -1.56 6.83
C ASP A 96 7.60 -1.60 6.10
N VAL A 97 6.63 -0.84 6.60
CA VAL A 97 5.29 -0.74 6.02
C VAL A 97 5.24 0.45 5.06
N PRO A 98 4.89 0.26 3.77
CA PRO A 98 4.84 1.36 2.81
C PRO A 98 4.01 2.56 3.27
N VAL A 99 2.80 2.36 3.83
CA VAL A 99 2.00 3.48 4.34
C VAL A 99 2.67 4.20 5.52
N GLY A 100 3.52 3.52 6.29
CA GLY A 100 4.34 4.13 7.33
C GLY A 100 5.41 5.06 6.75
N GLN A 101 6.05 4.64 5.66
CA GLN A 101 7.03 5.47 4.93
C GLN A 101 6.36 6.72 4.36
N TYR A 102 5.19 6.57 3.71
CA TYR A 102 4.40 7.73 3.24
C TYR A 102 3.96 8.63 4.40
N SER A 103 3.57 8.07 5.54
CA SER A 103 3.21 8.85 6.74
C SER A 103 4.38 9.68 7.23
N GLN A 104 5.58 9.10 7.28
CA GLN A 104 6.80 9.81 7.64
C GLN A 104 7.11 10.94 6.66
N ASP A 105 7.01 10.69 5.35
CA ASP A 105 7.22 11.71 4.32
C ASP A 105 6.25 12.88 4.50
N ILE A 106 4.95 12.58 4.68
CA ILE A 106 3.89 13.58 4.88
C ILE A 106 4.20 14.44 6.10
N PHE A 107 4.40 13.84 7.27
CA PHE A 107 4.61 14.60 8.50
C PHE A 107 5.98 15.31 8.53
N THR A 108 6.98 14.78 7.84
CA THR A 108 8.28 15.46 7.66
C THR A 108 8.12 16.70 6.76
N THR A 109 7.41 16.58 5.65
CA THR A 109 7.13 17.71 4.74
C THR A 109 6.34 18.81 5.43
N LEU A 110 5.41 18.43 6.31
CA LEU A 110 4.64 19.37 7.13
C LEU A 110 5.44 19.94 8.33
N GLY A 111 6.65 19.43 8.62
CA GLY A 111 7.44 19.83 9.78
C GLY A 111 6.89 19.30 11.12
N LEU A 112 6.12 18.22 11.10
CA LEU A 112 5.36 17.70 12.25
C LEU A 112 5.85 16.31 12.72
N TRP A 113 6.83 15.69 12.05
CA TRP A 113 7.22 14.30 12.32
C TRP A 113 7.58 14.03 13.77
N ASP A 114 8.40 14.89 14.38
CA ASP A 114 8.85 14.70 15.77
C ASP A 114 7.68 14.69 16.76
N ALA A 115 6.73 15.61 16.60
CA ALA A 115 5.56 15.72 17.46
C ALA A 115 4.59 14.53 17.26
N VAL A 116 4.48 14.03 16.03
CA VAL A 116 3.58 12.93 15.69
C VAL A 116 4.20 11.58 16.07
N SER A 117 5.47 11.35 15.77
CA SER A 117 6.17 10.11 16.08
C SER A 117 6.25 9.84 17.59
N ALA A 118 6.37 10.89 18.41
CA ALA A 118 6.38 10.79 19.88
C ALA A 118 5.11 10.18 20.47
N LYS A 119 4.00 10.20 19.73
CA LYS A 119 2.70 9.65 20.14
C LYS A 119 2.16 8.63 19.14
N ALA A 120 3.05 7.95 18.41
CA ALA A 120 2.66 6.95 17.44
C ALA A 120 2.66 5.54 18.02
N SER A 121 1.59 4.80 17.76
CA SER A 121 1.53 3.34 17.86
C SER A 121 1.89 2.77 16.50
N MET A 122 2.94 1.95 16.42
CA MET A 122 3.49 1.44 15.18
C MET A 122 2.90 0.07 14.84
N GLY A 123 2.12 -0.01 13.76
CA GLY A 123 1.57 -1.26 13.24
C GLY A 123 2.54 -1.98 12.31
N ALA A 124 2.53 -3.30 12.32
CA ALA A 124 3.35 -4.14 11.45
C ALA A 124 2.83 -4.20 10.00
N ASN A 125 1.59 -3.80 9.76
CA ASN A 125 0.98 -3.64 8.45
C ASN A 125 -0.22 -2.68 8.52
N VAL A 126 -0.74 -2.27 7.35
CA VAL A 126 -1.86 -1.33 7.26
C VAL A 126 -3.15 -1.83 7.92
N LYS A 127 -3.38 -3.14 7.92
CA LYS A 127 -4.59 -3.73 8.55
C LYS A 127 -4.54 -3.62 10.06
N GLU A 128 -3.36 -3.72 10.66
CA GLU A 128 -3.19 -3.48 12.11
C GLU A 128 -3.46 -2.02 12.44
N VAL A 129 -2.94 -1.08 11.65
CA VAL A 129 -3.25 0.35 11.81
C VAL A 129 -4.75 0.58 11.76
N LEU A 130 -5.43 0.05 10.74
CA LEU A 130 -6.88 0.16 10.60
C LEU A 130 -7.63 -0.43 11.81
N SER A 131 -7.23 -1.62 12.26
CA SER A 131 -7.83 -2.31 13.41
C SER A 131 -7.72 -1.50 14.71
N GLN A 132 -6.57 -0.86 14.95
CA GLN A 132 -6.38 0.00 16.12
C GLN A 132 -7.32 1.20 16.11
N VAL A 133 -7.56 1.79 14.93
CA VAL A 133 -8.53 2.90 14.78
C VAL A 133 -9.97 2.39 14.96
N GLN A 134 -10.34 1.29 14.30
CA GLN A 134 -11.70 0.73 14.39
C GLN A 134 -12.09 0.34 15.81
N SER A 135 -11.15 -0.17 16.60
CA SER A 135 -11.37 -0.54 18.00
C SER A 135 -11.39 0.66 18.94
N GLY A 136 -11.04 1.87 18.49
CA GLY A 136 -10.90 3.05 19.34
C GLY A 136 -9.68 2.99 20.27
N ALA A 137 -8.72 2.11 20.00
CA ALA A 137 -7.47 2.02 20.76
C ALA A 137 -6.58 3.26 20.55
N VAL A 138 -6.77 3.96 19.43
CA VAL A 138 -6.10 5.19 19.06
C VAL A 138 -7.10 6.25 18.60
N ASP A 139 -6.69 7.51 18.63
CA ASP A 139 -7.54 8.65 18.25
C ASP A 139 -7.70 8.79 16.72
N CYS A 140 -6.67 8.43 15.96
CA CYS A 140 -6.65 8.44 14.50
C CYS A 140 -5.56 7.50 13.96
N GLY A 141 -5.52 7.36 12.64
CA GLY A 141 -4.48 6.59 11.97
C GLY A 141 -4.35 6.97 10.50
N VAL A 142 -3.23 6.57 9.90
CA VAL A 142 -2.95 6.80 8.47
C VAL A 142 -2.96 5.48 7.73
N VAL A 143 -3.82 5.38 6.71
CA VAL A 143 -4.04 4.19 5.88
C VAL A 143 -4.17 4.60 4.41
N TYR A 144 -4.36 3.62 3.52
CA TYR A 144 -4.74 3.91 2.14
C TYR A 144 -6.25 4.11 2.02
N ALA A 145 -6.66 4.90 1.01
CA ALA A 145 -8.07 5.14 0.73
C ALA A 145 -8.85 3.84 0.46
N THR A 146 -8.22 2.86 -0.18
CA THR A 146 -8.81 1.54 -0.44
C THR A 146 -9.08 0.75 0.83
N ASP A 147 -8.21 0.83 1.84
CA ASP A 147 -8.44 0.20 3.14
C ASP A 147 -9.59 0.88 3.88
N ALA A 148 -9.62 2.21 3.85
CA ALA A 148 -10.68 2.99 4.47
C ALA A 148 -12.05 2.77 3.81
N MET A 149 -12.10 2.59 2.48
CA MET A 149 -13.32 2.40 1.70
C MET A 149 -14.05 1.11 2.09
N THR A 150 -13.33 0.07 2.45
CA THR A 150 -13.89 -1.23 2.85
C THR A 150 -14.05 -1.38 4.36
N ALA A 151 -13.61 -0.39 5.13
CA ALA A 151 -13.65 -0.42 6.58
C ALA A 151 -15.04 -0.13 7.13
N THR A 152 -15.39 -0.83 8.22
CA THR A 152 -16.53 -0.48 9.07
C THR A 152 -15.99 0.02 10.41
N GLY A 153 -16.63 1.05 11.00
CA GLY A 153 -16.20 1.59 12.30
C GLY A 153 -15.05 2.60 12.24
N ALA A 154 -14.62 2.99 11.05
CA ALA A 154 -13.70 4.09 10.82
C ALA A 154 -14.18 4.96 9.66
N LYS A 155 -13.84 6.25 9.67
CA LYS A 155 -14.17 7.20 8.60
C LYS A 155 -12.96 8.02 8.22
N VAL A 156 -12.88 8.36 6.93
CA VAL A 156 -11.89 9.29 6.39
C VAL A 156 -12.24 10.72 6.80
N VAL A 157 -11.24 11.48 7.24
CA VAL A 157 -11.37 12.90 7.57
C VAL A 157 -10.56 13.81 6.64
N ALA A 158 -9.46 13.30 6.08
CA ALA A 158 -8.65 14.05 5.13
C ALA A 158 -7.85 13.12 4.19
N GLU A 159 -7.60 13.59 2.96
CA GLU A 159 -6.52 13.05 2.11
C GLU A 159 -5.20 13.75 2.45
N ALA A 160 -4.08 13.07 2.21
CA ALA A 160 -2.75 13.66 2.36
C ALA A 160 -2.61 14.90 1.48
N PRO A 161 -2.00 16.00 1.98
CA PRO A 161 -1.80 17.19 1.19
C PRO A 161 -0.98 16.91 -0.08
N GLU A 162 -1.36 17.55 -1.17
CA GLU A 162 -0.64 17.42 -2.44
C GLU A 162 0.85 17.79 -2.28
N GLY A 163 1.73 16.99 -2.85
CA GLY A 163 3.18 17.20 -2.75
C GLY A 163 3.80 16.83 -1.41
N SER A 164 3.02 16.38 -0.42
CA SER A 164 3.54 15.99 0.90
C SER A 164 4.27 14.63 0.89
N HIS A 165 4.06 13.83 -0.13
CA HIS A 165 4.72 12.53 -0.34
C HIS A 165 4.82 12.20 -1.83
N LYS A 166 5.64 11.22 -2.19
CA LYS A 166 5.68 10.69 -3.57
C LYS A 166 4.34 10.01 -3.91
N PRO A 167 3.93 9.99 -5.19
CA PRO A 167 2.75 9.25 -5.62
C PRO A 167 2.76 7.81 -5.12
N VAL A 168 1.63 7.35 -4.60
CA VAL A 168 1.46 5.96 -4.18
C VAL A 168 1.26 5.11 -5.43
N VAL A 169 2.26 4.32 -5.77
CA VAL A 169 2.27 3.44 -6.94
C VAL A 169 2.51 2.01 -6.49
N TYR A 170 1.74 1.10 -7.04
CA TYR A 170 1.85 -0.34 -6.81
C TYR A 170 2.51 -1.00 -8.01
N PRO A 171 3.84 -1.20 -7.99
CA PRO A 171 4.52 -1.98 -8.99
C PRO A 171 4.27 -3.47 -8.79
N CYS A 172 4.31 -4.22 -9.89
CA CYS A 172 4.30 -5.68 -9.87
C CYS A 172 5.36 -6.24 -10.80
N ALA A 173 5.88 -7.42 -10.48
CA ALA A 173 6.85 -8.14 -11.30
C ALA A 173 6.75 -9.66 -11.07
N VAL A 174 7.25 -10.43 -12.02
CA VAL A 174 7.50 -11.87 -11.86
C VAL A 174 8.83 -12.05 -11.12
N LEU A 175 8.86 -12.96 -10.14
CA LEU A 175 10.08 -13.29 -9.43
C LEU A 175 10.99 -14.18 -10.29
N LYS A 176 12.29 -13.95 -10.23
CA LYS A 176 13.30 -14.61 -11.07
C LYS A 176 13.34 -16.12 -10.87
N GLU A 177 13.19 -16.57 -9.63
CA GLU A 177 13.21 -18.00 -9.26
C GLU A 177 11.83 -18.68 -9.38
N SER A 178 10.86 -18.02 -10.03
CA SER A 178 9.53 -18.60 -10.26
C SER A 178 9.62 -19.88 -11.07
N ALA A 179 9.10 -20.97 -10.53
CA ALA A 179 8.93 -22.22 -11.26
C ALA A 179 7.82 -22.14 -12.33
N ASN A 180 6.97 -21.09 -12.28
CA ASN A 180 5.80 -20.89 -13.13
C ASN A 180 5.87 -19.57 -13.93
N ALA A 181 7.07 -19.13 -14.34
CA ALA A 181 7.31 -17.80 -14.91
C ALA A 181 6.37 -17.43 -16.06
N GLU A 182 6.08 -18.34 -16.98
CA GLU A 182 5.17 -18.07 -18.12
C GLU A 182 3.71 -17.89 -17.66
N ALA A 183 3.25 -18.69 -16.69
CA ALA A 183 1.92 -18.52 -16.09
C ALA A 183 1.84 -17.21 -15.29
N ALA A 184 2.91 -16.85 -14.58
CA ALA A 184 3.03 -15.59 -13.86
C ALA A 184 2.98 -14.38 -14.79
N LYS A 185 3.70 -14.40 -15.92
CA LYS A 185 3.61 -13.37 -16.96
C LYS A 185 2.19 -13.25 -17.52
N ALA A 186 1.54 -14.36 -17.83
CA ALA A 186 0.15 -14.38 -18.30
C ALA A 186 -0.81 -13.77 -17.24
N PHE A 187 -0.58 -14.04 -15.96
CA PHE A 187 -1.33 -13.42 -14.87
C PHE A 187 -1.12 -11.90 -14.82
N LEU A 188 0.13 -11.41 -14.92
CA LEU A 188 0.41 -9.97 -14.97
C LEU A 188 -0.26 -9.28 -16.17
N VAL A 189 -0.34 -9.94 -17.32
CA VAL A 189 -1.07 -9.42 -18.48
C VAL A 189 -2.56 -9.32 -18.17
N TYR A 190 -3.13 -10.35 -17.53
CA TYR A 190 -4.54 -10.33 -17.13
C TYR A 190 -4.87 -9.21 -16.15
N LEU A 191 -3.97 -8.86 -15.21
CA LEU A 191 -4.21 -7.76 -14.28
C LEU A 191 -4.45 -6.41 -14.95
N ALA A 192 -4.04 -6.24 -16.21
CA ALA A 192 -4.32 -5.06 -17.02
C ALA A 192 -5.57 -5.22 -17.92
N SER A 193 -6.29 -6.34 -17.85
CA SER A 193 -7.52 -6.55 -18.62
C SER A 193 -8.68 -5.72 -18.10
N SER A 194 -9.68 -5.47 -18.95
CA SER A 194 -10.88 -4.71 -18.57
C SER A 194 -11.65 -5.31 -17.38
N ASP A 195 -11.58 -6.64 -17.20
CA ASP A 195 -12.23 -7.31 -16.08
C ASP A 195 -11.49 -7.07 -14.78
N ALA A 196 -10.16 -7.14 -14.81
CA ALA A 196 -9.32 -6.85 -13.64
C ALA A 196 -9.38 -5.36 -13.27
N VAL A 197 -9.32 -4.46 -14.26
CA VAL A 197 -9.44 -3.00 -14.07
C VAL A 197 -10.73 -2.68 -13.32
N ARG A 198 -11.88 -3.17 -13.81
CA ARG A 198 -13.16 -2.96 -13.12
C ARG A 198 -13.17 -3.48 -11.68
N ALA A 199 -12.50 -4.60 -11.42
CA ALA A 199 -12.41 -5.16 -10.08
C ALA A 199 -11.56 -4.27 -9.15
N PHE A 200 -10.46 -3.71 -9.65
CA PHE A 200 -9.63 -2.79 -8.90
C PHE A 200 -10.36 -1.46 -8.62
N GLU A 201 -11.01 -0.89 -9.64
CA GLU A 201 -11.77 0.35 -9.49
C GLU A 201 -12.94 0.20 -8.50
N ALA A 202 -13.60 -0.96 -8.50
CA ALA A 202 -14.70 -1.25 -7.57
C ALA A 202 -14.28 -1.23 -6.09
N VAL A 203 -12.98 -1.38 -5.80
CA VAL A 203 -12.41 -1.30 -4.45
C VAL A 203 -11.54 -0.05 -4.24
N GLY A 204 -11.63 0.94 -5.15
CA GLY A 204 -11.05 2.26 -4.98
C GLY A 204 -9.62 2.45 -5.51
N PHE A 205 -9.03 1.45 -6.16
CA PHE A 205 -7.77 1.66 -6.88
C PHE A 205 -7.99 2.40 -8.20
N THR A 206 -6.95 3.09 -8.66
CA THR A 206 -6.86 3.63 -10.01
C THR A 206 -5.71 2.92 -10.74
N MET A 207 -5.87 2.67 -12.04
CA MET A 207 -4.76 2.13 -12.83
C MET A 207 -3.64 3.16 -12.95
N ALA A 208 -2.41 2.70 -12.80
CA ALA A 208 -1.26 3.55 -13.07
C ALA A 208 -1.21 3.95 -14.55
N ALA A 209 -0.87 5.20 -14.83
CA ALA A 209 -0.61 5.62 -16.20
C ALA A 209 0.54 4.79 -16.80
N PRO A 210 0.47 4.42 -18.08
CA PRO A 210 1.62 3.79 -18.76
C PRO A 210 2.86 4.68 -18.58
N GLU A 211 3.99 4.06 -18.23
CA GLU A 211 5.24 4.80 -18.22
C GLU A 211 5.52 5.35 -19.62
N ALA A 212 5.81 6.64 -19.70
CA ALA A 212 6.24 7.24 -20.95
C ALA A 212 7.53 6.53 -21.39
N THR A 213 7.49 5.80 -22.51
CA THR A 213 8.69 5.24 -23.08
C THR A 213 9.65 6.40 -23.32
N PRO A 214 10.89 6.35 -22.79
CA PRO A 214 11.85 7.40 -23.10
C PRO A 214 11.96 7.51 -24.62
N ALA A 215 11.81 8.71 -25.15
CA ALA A 215 11.97 8.97 -26.57
C ALA A 215 13.40 8.56 -26.99
N PRO A 216 13.58 7.92 -28.15
CA PRO A 216 14.85 7.43 -28.63
C PRO A 216 15.87 8.55 -28.86
#